data_450775c1b71d8d01ec1fce7dccba8546
#
_entry.id   450775c1b71d8d01ec1fce7dccba8546
#
_cell.length_a   1.000
_cell.length_b   1.000
_cell.length_c   1.000
_cell.angle_alpha   90.00
_cell.angle_beta   90.00
_cell.angle_gamma   90.00
#
_symmetry.space_group_name_H-M   'P 1'
#
loop_
_entity.id
_entity.type
_entity.pdbx_description
1 polymer ?
#
loop_
_entity_poly.entity_id
_entity_poly.type
_entity_poly.pdbx_seq_one_letter_code
_entity_poly.pdbx_strand_id
1 'polypeptide(L)'
;MRGERGQAIVEFALLLPLLLVVILGVVFVAELGVARLALEHAAAEAARTGSLTNDDDLVRSTAAAAVKPLDASLVKVIIEPTQNEAPRVSAPRGSLLRVRLRYAIPVPLGFVGLPRLTIEGVAVRRVEWTP
;
A
#
# COMPACT_ATOMS: atom_id res chain seq x y z
N MET A 1 -43.70 27.37 -21.68
CA MET A 1 -42.47 26.86 -22.38
C MET A 1 -41.13 27.48 -21.90
N ARG A 2 -41.09 28.66 -21.36
CA ARG A 2 -39.84 29.24 -20.79
C ARG A 2 -39.49 28.71 -19.42
N GLY A 3 -40.46 28.25 -18.63
CA GLY A 3 -40.22 27.72 -17.27
C GLY A 3 -39.53 26.33 -17.24
N GLU A 4 -39.84 25.44 -18.16
CA GLU A 4 -39.31 24.05 -18.18
C GLU A 4 -37.82 24.00 -18.52
N ARG A 5 -37.34 24.90 -19.39
CA ARG A 5 -35.90 24.99 -19.70
C ARG A 5 -35.09 25.52 -18.52
N GLY A 6 -35.65 26.44 -17.74
CA GLY A 6 -35.00 26.94 -16.52
C GLY A 6 -34.91 25.87 -15.41
N GLN A 7 -35.97 25.09 -15.27
CA GLN A 7 -36.01 24.00 -14.28
C GLN A 7 -34.98 22.91 -14.60
N ALA A 8 -34.86 22.46 -15.83
CA ALA A 8 -33.88 21.48 -16.27
C ALA A 8 -32.42 21.92 -16.02
N ILE A 9 -32.12 23.20 -16.19
CA ILE A 9 -30.81 23.80 -15.93
C ILE A 9 -30.51 23.75 -14.43
N VAL A 10 -31.49 24.06 -13.58
CA VAL A 10 -31.32 24.00 -12.11
C VAL A 10 -31.13 22.56 -11.63
N GLU A 11 -31.91 21.61 -12.14
CA GLU A 11 -31.74 20.17 -11.83
C GLU A 11 -30.36 19.67 -12.25
N PHE A 12 -29.91 20.03 -13.45
CA PHE A 12 -28.57 19.68 -13.92
C PHE A 12 -27.46 20.29 -13.05
N ALA A 13 -27.62 21.56 -12.66
CA ALA A 13 -26.67 22.27 -11.81
C ALA A 13 -26.56 21.63 -10.40
N LEU A 14 -27.63 21.04 -9.89
CA LEU A 14 -27.62 20.30 -8.60
C LEU A 14 -27.05 18.88 -8.74
N LEU A 15 -27.28 18.22 -9.87
CA LEU A 15 -26.77 16.88 -10.12
C LEU A 15 -25.27 16.86 -10.42
N LEU A 16 -24.73 17.91 -11.05
CA LEU A 16 -23.33 17.98 -11.46
C LEU A 16 -22.35 17.84 -10.29
N PRO A 17 -22.50 18.55 -9.15
CA PRO A 17 -21.63 18.37 -8.00
C PRO A 17 -21.71 16.95 -7.42
N LEU A 18 -22.90 16.35 -7.37
CA LEU A 18 -23.10 14.99 -6.89
C LEU A 18 -22.39 13.98 -7.80
N LEU A 19 -22.54 14.11 -9.12
CA LEU A 19 -21.85 13.27 -10.09
C LEU A 19 -20.33 13.38 -9.94
N LEU A 20 -19.81 14.58 -9.75
CA LEU A 20 -18.38 14.83 -9.58
C LEU A 20 -17.85 14.14 -8.31
N VAL A 21 -18.57 14.19 -7.19
CA VAL A 21 -18.21 13.49 -5.95
C VAL A 21 -18.17 11.98 -6.18
N VAL A 22 -19.14 11.42 -6.90
CA VAL A 22 -19.17 9.98 -7.22
C VAL A 22 -17.98 9.59 -8.08
N ILE A 23 -17.67 10.36 -9.13
CA ILE A 23 -16.50 10.10 -9.99
C ILE A 23 -15.21 10.15 -9.19
N LEU A 24 -15.01 11.18 -8.36
CA LEU A 24 -13.83 11.29 -7.49
C LEU A 24 -13.74 10.13 -6.51
N GLY A 25 -14.87 9.68 -5.96
CA GLY A 25 -14.92 8.50 -5.07
C GLY A 25 -14.46 7.23 -5.78
N VAL A 26 -14.92 7.00 -7.01
CA VAL A 26 -14.50 5.84 -7.82
C VAL A 26 -13.02 5.88 -8.13
N VAL A 27 -12.49 7.04 -8.55
CA VAL A 27 -11.05 7.22 -8.80
C VAL A 27 -10.24 6.95 -7.53
N PHE A 28 -10.66 7.48 -6.40
CA PHE A 28 -9.98 7.26 -5.12
C PHE A 28 -9.94 5.77 -4.72
N VAL A 29 -11.05 5.04 -4.87
CA VAL A 29 -11.09 3.59 -4.61
C VAL A 29 -10.16 2.83 -5.56
N ALA A 30 -10.09 3.22 -6.83
CA ALA A 30 -9.16 2.61 -7.79
C ALA A 30 -7.69 2.86 -7.39
N GLU A 31 -7.34 4.06 -6.96
CA GLU A 31 -5.99 4.39 -6.45
C GLU A 31 -5.62 3.55 -5.22
N LEU A 32 -6.56 3.35 -4.29
CA LEU A 32 -6.37 2.47 -3.13
C LEU A 32 -6.07 1.03 -3.56
N GLY A 33 -6.80 0.52 -4.55
CA GLY A 33 -6.59 -0.82 -5.11
C GLY A 33 -5.20 -0.99 -5.71
N VAL A 34 -4.76 -0.04 -6.52
CA VAL A 34 -3.41 -0.04 -7.12
C VAL A 34 -2.33 0.04 -6.05
N ALA A 35 -2.49 0.92 -5.06
CA ALA A 35 -1.53 1.08 -3.98
C ALA A 35 -1.40 -0.21 -3.14
N ARG A 36 -2.53 -0.86 -2.82
CA ARG A 36 -2.53 -2.13 -2.10
C ARG A 36 -1.82 -3.24 -2.87
N LEU A 37 -2.12 -3.37 -4.17
CA LEU A 37 -1.48 -4.35 -5.03
C LEU A 37 0.04 -4.14 -5.12
N ALA A 38 0.49 -2.89 -5.24
CA ALA A 38 1.91 -2.55 -5.24
C ALA A 38 2.60 -2.93 -3.93
N LEU A 39 1.96 -2.71 -2.78
CA LEU A 39 2.49 -3.11 -1.47
C LEU A 39 2.55 -4.63 -1.30
N GLU A 40 1.53 -5.36 -1.71
CA GLU A 40 1.50 -6.83 -1.64
C GLU A 40 2.59 -7.44 -2.54
N HIS A 41 2.75 -6.91 -3.75
CA HIS A 41 3.81 -7.33 -4.68
C HIS A 41 5.21 -7.04 -4.09
N ALA A 42 5.44 -5.84 -3.60
CA ALA A 42 6.71 -5.46 -3.00
C ALA A 42 7.05 -6.27 -1.74
N ALA A 43 6.04 -6.57 -0.90
CA ALA A 43 6.21 -7.42 0.27
C ALA A 43 6.60 -8.86 -0.14
N ALA A 44 5.98 -9.40 -1.19
CA ALA A 44 6.29 -10.73 -1.70
C ALA A 44 7.71 -10.82 -2.26
N GLU A 45 8.16 -9.84 -3.05
CA GLU A 45 9.53 -9.78 -3.59
C GLU A 45 10.57 -9.60 -2.48
N ALA A 46 10.31 -8.70 -1.53
CA ALA A 46 11.19 -8.49 -0.38
C ALA A 46 11.29 -9.75 0.51
N ALA A 47 10.18 -10.43 0.78
CA ALA A 47 10.17 -11.68 1.53
C ALA A 47 10.92 -12.80 0.79
N ARG A 48 10.82 -12.85 -0.55
CA ARG A 48 11.58 -13.78 -1.38
C ARG A 48 13.09 -13.52 -1.27
N THR A 49 13.51 -12.26 -1.40
CA THR A 49 14.92 -11.88 -1.23
C THR A 49 15.42 -12.29 0.16
N GLY A 50 14.69 -11.95 1.21
CA GLY A 50 15.08 -12.31 2.58
C GLY A 50 15.10 -13.82 2.84
N SER A 51 14.25 -14.60 2.17
CA SER A 51 14.26 -16.05 2.30
C SER A 51 15.52 -16.69 1.72
N LEU A 52 16.10 -16.07 0.69
CA LEU A 52 17.29 -16.57 -0.01
C LEU A 52 18.61 -16.04 0.55
N THR A 53 18.60 -14.84 1.12
CA THR A 53 19.83 -14.15 1.56
C THR A 53 19.97 -14.03 3.07
N ASN A 54 18.88 -14.11 3.81
CA ASN A 54 18.80 -13.83 5.26
C ASN A 54 19.36 -12.44 5.62
N ASP A 55 19.26 -11.46 4.73
CA ASP A 55 19.81 -10.10 4.85
C ASP A 55 18.67 -9.07 4.84
N ASP A 56 18.49 -8.34 5.95
CA ASP A 56 17.42 -7.37 6.12
C ASP A 56 17.67 -6.08 5.31
N ASP A 57 18.91 -5.73 5.01
CA ASP A 57 19.22 -4.54 4.19
C ASP A 57 18.84 -4.79 2.73
N LEU A 58 19.09 -6.00 2.24
CA LEU A 58 18.62 -6.43 0.92
C LEU A 58 17.10 -6.50 0.86
N VAL A 59 16.45 -6.96 1.91
CA VAL A 59 14.96 -6.96 2.01
C VAL A 59 14.42 -5.53 1.89
N ARG A 60 15.00 -4.56 2.62
CA ARG A 60 14.57 -3.16 2.59
C ARG A 60 14.80 -2.52 1.21
N SER A 61 15.95 -2.74 0.61
CA SER A 61 16.27 -2.20 -0.73
C SER A 61 15.38 -2.80 -1.80
N THR A 62 15.11 -4.10 -1.75
CA THR A 62 14.18 -4.77 -2.67
C THR A 62 12.76 -4.24 -2.52
N ALA A 63 12.27 -4.07 -1.29
CA ALA A 63 10.97 -3.47 -1.03
C ALA A 63 10.85 -2.06 -1.62
N ALA A 64 11.87 -1.22 -1.39
CA ALA A 64 11.91 0.15 -1.92
C ALA A 64 11.92 0.20 -3.46
N ALA A 65 12.60 -0.74 -4.11
CA ALA A 65 12.63 -0.83 -5.57
C ALA A 65 11.30 -1.33 -6.16
N ALA A 66 10.65 -2.28 -5.49
CA ALA A 66 9.46 -2.96 -5.99
C ALA A 66 8.13 -2.21 -5.69
N VAL A 67 8.15 -1.22 -4.80
CA VAL A 67 6.93 -0.54 -4.33
C VAL A 67 6.34 0.45 -5.36
N LYS A 68 7.02 0.69 -6.46
CA LYS A 68 6.52 1.60 -7.52
C LYS A 68 5.09 1.20 -7.96
N PRO A 69 4.20 2.17 -8.23
CA PRO A 69 4.44 3.62 -8.41
C PRO A 69 4.40 4.45 -7.11
N LEU A 70 4.34 3.83 -5.94
CA LEU A 70 4.31 4.56 -4.67
C LEU A 70 5.67 5.18 -4.34
N ASP A 71 5.65 6.25 -3.53
CA ASP A 71 6.87 6.84 -3.00
C ASP A 71 7.45 5.96 -1.88
N ALA A 72 8.61 5.36 -2.16
CA ALA A 72 9.28 4.47 -1.21
C ALA A 72 9.63 5.15 0.13
N SER A 73 9.84 6.48 0.15
CA SER A 73 10.12 7.24 1.37
C SER A 73 8.94 7.28 2.36
N LEU A 74 7.72 7.09 1.85
CA LEU A 74 6.48 7.06 2.63
C LEU A 74 6.08 5.64 3.04
N VAL A 75 6.83 4.63 2.59
CA VAL A 75 6.57 3.23 2.91
C VAL A 75 7.43 2.78 4.08
N LYS A 76 6.80 2.35 5.16
CA LYS A 76 7.48 1.75 6.30
C LYS A 76 7.62 0.25 6.11
N VAL A 77 8.86 -0.24 6.07
CA VAL A 77 9.18 -1.67 5.99
C VAL A 77 9.39 -2.24 7.39
N ILE A 78 8.63 -3.26 7.75
CA ILE A 78 8.70 -3.98 9.03
C ILE A 78 9.06 -5.43 8.73
N ILE A 79 10.12 -5.93 9.34
CA ILE A 79 10.65 -7.29 9.16
C ILE A 79 10.57 -8.00 10.50
N GLU A 80 9.92 -9.15 10.56
CA GLU A 80 9.69 -9.91 11.79
C GLU A 80 9.88 -11.43 11.55
N PRO A 81 10.77 -12.08 12.31
CA PRO A 81 11.85 -11.53 13.12
C PRO A 81 12.95 -10.91 12.26
N THR A 82 13.72 -9.97 12.81
CA THR A 82 14.91 -9.43 12.14
C THR A 82 16.02 -10.48 12.04
N GLN A 83 17.02 -10.26 11.18
CA GLN A 83 18.16 -11.18 11.03
C GLN A 83 18.95 -11.40 12.32
N ASN A 84 18.88 -10.46 13.26
CA ASN A 84 19.59 -10.50 14.55
C ASN A 84 18.74 -11.09 15.69
N GLU A 85 17.50 -11.48 15.39
CA GLU A 85 16.56 -12.06 16.36
C GLU A 85 16.40 -13.58 16.14
N ALA A 86 16.14 -14.28 17.23
CA ALA A 86 15.79 -15.70 17.15
C ALA A 86 14.40 -15.88 16.47
N PRO A 87 14.19 -16.90 15.65
CA PRO A 87 15.13 -17.99 15.32
C PRO A 87 16.12 -17.68 14.19
N ARG A 88 16.01 -16.52 13.50
CA ARG A 88 16.81 -16.23 12.29
C ARG A 88 18.32 -16.11 12.57
N VAL A 89 18.72 -15.65 13.76
CA VAL A 89 20.14 -15.55 14.14
C VAL A 89 20.77 -16.89 14.47
N SER A 90 20.01 -17.82 15.08
CA SER A 90 20.54 -19.09 15.57
C SER A 90 20.28 -20.27 14.63
N ALA A 91 19.13 -20.28 13.96
CA ALA A 91 18.69 -21.30 13.03
C ALA A 91 17.92 -20.67 11.87
N PRO A 92 18.60 -19.98 10.94
CA PRO A 92 17.94 -19.23 9.88
C PRO A 92 17.11 -20.14 8.98
N ARG A 93 17.64 -21.27 8.58
CA ARG A 93 16.97 -22.20 7.67
C ARG A 93 15.70 -22.78 8.28
N GLY A 94 14.58 -22.62 7.56
CA GLY A 94 13.26 -23.08 7.99
C GLY A 94 12.52 -22.11 8.91
N SER A 95 13.19 -21.05 9.41
CA SER A 95 12.53 -19.99 10.17
C SER A 95 11.53 -19.23 9.30
N LEU A 96 10.47 -18.67 9.91
CA LEU A 96 9.51 -17.84 9.21
C LEU A 96 10.00 -16.40 9.18
N LEU A 97 9.93 -15.79 8.00
CA LEU A 97 10.19 -14.38 7.75
C LEU A 97 8.89 -13.74 7.32
N ARG A 98 8.45 -12.73 8.06
CA ARG A 98 7.31 -11.88 7.72
C ARG A 98 7.80 -10.49 7.33
N VAL A 99 7.44 -10.05 6.14
CA VAL A 99 7.69 -8.68 5.68
C VAL A 99 6.35 -7.97 5.57
N ARG A 100 6.24 -6.83 6.24
CA ARG A 100 5.04 -5.98 6.25
C ARG A 100 5.42 -4.59 5.76
N LEU A 101 4.72 -4.11 4.76
CA LEU A 101 4.85 -2.76 4.23
C LEU A 101 3.63 -1.93 4.62
N ARG A 102 3.84 -0.75 5.19
CA ARG A 102 2.78 0.20 5.56
C ARG A 102 2.95 1.49 4.77
N TYR A 103 1.86 1.94 4.20
CA TYR A 103 1.80 3.19 3.45
C TYR A 103 0.62 4.04 3.94
N ALA A 104 0.92 5.28 4.34
CA ALA A 104 -0.09 6.24 4.76
C ALA A 104 -0.50 7.10 3.57
N ILE A 105 -1.73 6.91 3.08
CA ILE A 105 -2.27 7.66 1.94
C ILE A 105 -2.73 9.04 2.42
N PRO A 106 -2.27 10.13 1.79
CA PRO A 106 -2.86 11.44 2.00
C PRO A 106 -4.27 11.45 1.43
N VAL A 107 -5.27 11.67 2.27
CA VAL A 107 -6.65 11.80 1.82
C VAL A 107 -6.80 13.15 1.13
N PRO A 108 -7.35 13.22 -0.13
CA PRO A 108 -7.50 14.46 -0.88
C PRO A 108 -8.35 15.53 -0.17
N LEU A 109 -9.18 15.11 0.77
CA LEU A 109 -10.08 15.93 1.58
C LEU A 109 -9.52 16.20 2.98
N GLY A 110 -8.22 16.41 3.11
CA GLY A 110 -7.55 16.66 4.41
C GLY A 110 -8.15 17.83 5.22
N PHE A 111 -8.88 18.75 4.58
CA PHE A 111 -9.61 19.82 5.25
C PHE A 111 -10.85 19.34 6.03
N VAL A 112 -11.32 18.10 5.80
CA VAL A 112 -12.46 17.50 6.53
C VAL A 112 -12.01 16.81 7.83
N GLY A 113 -10.72 16.83 8.15
CA GLY A 113 -10.19 16.22 9.38
C GLY A 113 -10.25 14.69 9.41
N LEU A 114 -10.35 14.05 8.25
CA LEU A 114 -10.31 12.58 8.17
C LEU A 114 -8.91 12.05 8.54
N PRO A 115 -8.84 10.96 9.34
CA PRO A 115 -7.57 10.33 9.68
C PRO A 115 -6.87 9.82 8.41
N ARG A 116 -5.53 9.83 8.43
CA ARG A 116 -4.73 9.24 7.35
C ARG A 116 -5.12 7.77 7.20
N LEU A 117 -5.45 7.37 5.98
CA LEU A 117 -5.73 5.97 5.69
C LEU A 117 -4.41 5.23 5.51
N THR A 118 -4.19 4.21 6.35
CA THR A 118 -3.02 3.34 6.24
C THR A 118 -3.41 2.05 5.56
N ILE A 119 -2.70 1.70 4.48
CA ILE A 119 -2.82 0.40 3.83
C ILE A 119 -1.57 -0.42 4.07
N GLU A 120 -1.75 -1.75 4.12
CA GLU A 120 -0.67 -2.69 4.38
C GLU A 120 -0.61 -3.77 3.30
N GLY A 121 0.62 -4.16 2.95
CA GLY A 121 0.94 -5.38 2.21
C GLY A 121 1.76 -6.29 3.11
N VAL A 122 1.45 -7.58 3.14
CA VAL A 122 2.14 -8.55 4.01
C VAL A 122 2.49 -9.79 3.22
N ALA A 123 3.73 -10.27 3.38
CA ALA A 123 4.15 -11.55 2.87
C ALA A 123 4.91 -12.34 3.93
N VAL A 124 4.73 -13.66 3.92
CA VAL A 124 5.41 -14.58 4.83
C VAL A 124 6.10 -15.65 3.99
N ARG A 125 7.39 -15.89 4.27
CA ARG A 125 8.16 -16.95 3.64
C ARG A 125 9.01 -17.70 4.66
N ARG A 126 9.38 -18.93 4.33
CA ARG A 126 10.41 -19.66 5.06
C ARG A 126 11.77 -19.28 4.54
N VAL A 127 12.73 -19.08 5.43
CA VAL A 127 14.12 -18.85 5.07
C VAL A 127 14.71 -20.15 4.53
N GLU A 128 15.23 -20.11 3.32
CA GLU A 128 15.89 -21.23 2.64
C GLU A 128 17.41 -21.11 2.70
N TRP A 129 17.90 -19.94 3.09
CA TRP A 129 19.31 -19.63 3.19
C TRP A 129 20.03 -20.57 4.19
N THR A 130 21.21 -21.01 3.79
CA THR A 130 22.15 -21.80 4.60
C THR A 130 23.47 -21.04 4.68
N PRO A 131 24.06 -20.88 5.89
CA PRO A 131 25.36 -20.23 6.05
C PRO A 131 26.47 -21.00 5.35
#